data_f850aa8326d609b00f0c93b8ae2aec3f
#
_entry.id   f850aa8326d609b00f0c93b8ae2aec3f
#
_cell.length_a   1.000
_cell.length_b   1.000
_cell.length_c   1.000
_cell.angle_alpha   90.00
_cell.angle_beta   90.00
_cell.angle_gamma   90.00
#
_symmetry.space_group_name_H-M   'P 1'
#
loop_
_entity.id
_entity.type
_entity.pdbx_description
1 polymer ?
#
loop_
_entity_poly.entity_id
_entity_poly.type
_entity_poly.pdbx_seq_one_letter_code
_entity_poly.pdbx_strand_id
1 'polypeptide(L)'
;MEKEINRRRTFAIISHPDAGKTTLTEKMLMYGGAIQLAGSVRSRKNQRATTSDWMELERKRGISVSSTVLQFDYRGYQINLLDTPGHKDFSEDTYRVLTAVDAVVMVLDAAKGIEAQTKKLFEVCRQRGVPIFTFINKCDRPSKGAIELLDEVESVLNLKPFPVNWPIGDGNDFKGVYDRLNKQVHLFERTTGGAYMAPVEVGDISDDFVKERVPEGILGKVTEELEMLEMAGAEFDDAEILAGRTTPVFFGSAMNNFGVELILQGFLEHAPPPKGRASGEEMVEPDNDDFSGFIFKIQANMDPKHRDRIAYIRICSGKFERDMTVFHSRTGKKVRLASSHRLFGKERETVNEAYAGDIIGLVGHSDFGIGDTLTTRKGIEFHEIPRFTPESFSYLHNGDTGKFKQFRQGLDQLLQEGAIQCLSLKGSAVAVPVLAAVGPLQFDVVQFRLESEYNAVTRLEQAPWQVVRWLPEEFSEEEMDKLSPPTGSRFGWDSDKNPVLLFPSDWAASYFEQNSDGLALAKVPPNQKEL
;
A
#
# COMPACT_ATOMS: atom_id res chain seq x y z
N MET A 1 15.39 24.45 -0.04
CA MET A 1 14.15 23.66 -0.02
C MET A 1 14.02 22.82 -1.29
N GLU A 2 13.98 23.41 -2.47
CA GLU A 2 13.81 22.71 -3.75
C GLU A 2 14.77 21.53 -3.97
N LYS A 3 16.08 21.70 -3.70
CA LYS A 3 17.07 20.60 -3.78
C LYS A 3 16.70 19.42 -2.88
N GLU A 4 16.18 19.68 -1.67
CA GLU A 4 15.78 18.63 -0.75
C GLU A 4 14.50 17.93 -1.23
N ILE A 5 13.55 18.64 -1.79
CA ILE A 5 12.32 18.07 -2.36
C ILE A 5 12.65 17.19 -3.56
N ASN A 6 13.48 17.69 -4.50
CA ASN A 6 13.81 17.00 -5.76
C ASN A 6 14.58 15.67 -5.56
N ARG A 7 15.27 15.48 -4.43
CA ARG A 7 15.96 14.22 -4.12
C ARG A 7 15.06 13.19 -3.44
N ARG A 8 13.79 13.49 -3.14
CA ARG A 8 12.88 12.56 -2.48
C ARG A 8 12.12 11.70 -3.46
N ARG A 9 12.01 10.41 -3.13
CA ARG A 9 11.18 9.45 -3.87
C ARG A 9 10.34 8.68 -2.87
N THR A 10 9.03 8.85 -2.95
CA THR A 10 8.08 8.18 -2.05
C THR A 10 7.16 7.31 -2.88
N PHE A 11 7.28 6.00 -2.72
CA PHE A 11 6.56 5.04 -3.52
C PHE A 11 6.09 3.81 -2.74
N ALA A 12 5.07 3.18 -3.25
CA ALA A 12 4.57 1.90 -2.76
C ALA A 12 4.92 0.76 -3.72
N ILE A 13 5.06 -0.44 -3.17
CA ILE A 13 5.12 -1.65 -3.98
C ILE A 13 3.78 -2.35 -3.88
N ILE A 14 3.13 -2.58 -5.01
CA ILE A 14 1.84 -3.28 -5.13
C ILE A 14 1.98 -4.57 -5.92
N SER A 15 1.20 -5.57 -5.58
CA SER A 15 1.13 -6.83 -6.32
C SER A 15 -0.06 -7.67 -5.86
N HIS A 16 -0.36 -8.74 -6.60
CA HIS A 16 -1.14 -9.83 -6.02
C HIS A 16 -0.31 -10.64 -5.00
N PRO A 17 -0.94 -11.47 -4.15
CA PRO A 17 -0.22 -12.38 -3.25
C PRO A 17 0.76 -13.29 -4.01
N ASP A 18 1.91 -13.55 -3.42
CA ASP A 18 2.98 -14.41 -3.96
C ASP A 18 3.71 -13.93 -5.22
N ALA A 19 3.44 -12.74 -5.75
CA ALA A 19 4.21 -12.18 -6.89
C ALA A 19 5.69 -11.93 -6.56
N GLY A 20 6.03 -11.91 -5.26
CA GLY A 20 7.40 -11.67 -4.78
C GLY A 20 7.66 -10.26 -4.32
N LYS A 21 6.62 -9.53 -3.93
CA LYS A 21 6.68 -8.16 -3.42
C LYS A 21 7.67 -8.02 -2.26
N THR A 22 7.46 -8.74 -1.16
CA THR A 22 8.32 -8.72 0.03
C THR A 22 9.78 -9.08 -0.32
N THR A 23 9.97 -10.02 -1.26
CA THR A 23 11.31 -10.35 -1.75
C THR A 23 11.94 -9.16 -2.48
N LEU A 24 11.21 -8.49 -3.38
CA LEU A 24 11.70 -7.30 -4.08
C LEU A 24 12.01 -6.16 -3.10
N THR A 25 11.13 -5.91 -2.13
CA THR A 25 11.34 -4.93 -1.05
C THR A 25 12.67 -5.15 -0.33
N GLU A 26 12.93 -6.38 0.13
CA GLU A 26 14.19 -6.71 0.81
C GLU A 26 15.41 -6.55 -0.09
N LYS A 27 15.26 -6.89 -1.38
CA LYS A 27 16.36 -6.70 -2.32
C LYS A 27 16.66 -5.23 -2.59
N MET A 28 15.63 -4.39 -2.73
CA MET A 28 15.83 -2.94 -2.84
C MET A 28 16.53 -2.36 -1.60
N LEU A 29 16.17 -2.81 -0.40
CA LEU A 29 16.85 -2.42 0.84
C LEU A 29 18.31 -2.87 0.87
N MET A 30 18.61 -4.06 0.35
CA MET A 30 19.98 -4.58 0.26
C MET A 30 20.82 -3.76 -0.73
N TYR A 31 20.30 -3.46 -1.91
CA TYR A 31 20.97 -2.60 -2.90
C TYR A 31 21.12 -1.17 -2.39
N GLY A 32 20.17 -0.67 -1.63
CA GLY A 32 20.25 0.60 -0.92
C GLY A 32 21.20 0.63 0.26
N GLY A 33 21.83 -0.51 0.62
CA GLY A 33 22.74 -0.61 1.76
C GLY A 33 22.05 -0.53 3.14
N ALA A 34 20.73 -0.51 3.18
CA ALA A 34 19.96 -0.43 4.42
C ALA A 34 19.97 -1.76 5.22
N ILE A 35 20.17 -2.88 4.54
CA ILE A 35 20.38 -4.20 5.15
C ILE A 35 21.58 -4.88 4.51
N GLN A 36 22.36 -5.64 5.31
CA GLN A 36 23.56 -6.33 4.82
C GLN A 36 23.26 -7.65 4.10
N LEU A 37 22.19 -8.33 4.50
CA LEU A 37 21.76 -9.63 3.97
C LEU A 37 20.26 -9.62 3.83
N ALA A 38 19.77 -9.91 2.64
CA ALA A 38 18.36 -10.18 2.47
C ALA A 38 17.99 -11.49 3.17
N GLY A 39 16.93 -11.48 3.96
CA GLY A 39 16.43 -12.66 4.65
C GLY A 39 16.06 -13.74 3.65
N SER A 40 16.56 -14.95 3.84
CA SER A 40 16.16 -16.08 3.03
C SER A 40 14.72 -16.49 3.37
N VAL A 41 13.78 -16.18 2.53
CA VAL A 41 12.36 -16.60 2.62
C VAL A 41 12.20 -18.14 2.64
N ARG A 42 13.28 -18.91 2.49
CA ARG A 42 13.24 -20.37 2.31
C ARG A 42 13.35 -21.24 3.55
N SER A 43 13.55 -20.73 4.75
CA SER A 43 13.75 -21.62 5.91
C SER A 43 12.50 -21.79 6.75
N ARG A 44 11.77 -22.88 6.55
CA ARG A 44 10.63 -23.31 7.41
C ARG A 44 10.98 -23.61 8.87
N LYS A 45 12.25 -23.60 9.28
CA LYS A 45 12.68 -23.99 10.65
C LYS A 45 13.48 -22.95 11.43
N ASN A 46 14.02 -21.89 10.77
CA ASN A 46 14.69 -20.76 11.46
C ASN A 46 14.44 -19.49 10.65
N GLN A 47 13.18 -19.04 10.60
CA GLN A 47 12.83 -17.79 9.92
C GLN A 47 13.46 -16.61 10.65
N ARG A 48 14.53 -16.01 10.08
CA ARG A 48 14.83 -14.61 10.32
C ARG A 48 13.68 -13.83 9.71
N ALA A 49 12.96 -13.09 10.54
CA ALA A 49 11.86 -12.25 10.10
C ALA A 49 12.36 -11.29 9.02
N THR A 50 11.57 -11.13 7.96
CA THR A 50 11.79 -10.08 6.96
C THR A 50 11.66 -8.73 7.66
N THR A 51 12.37 -7.71 7.19
CA THR A 51 12.29 -6.37 7.79
C THR A 51 10.89 -5.77 7.65
N SER A 52 10.16 -6.12 6.59
CA SER A 52 8.80 -5.66 6.33
C SER A 52 7.74 -6.44 7.14
N ASP A 53 7.86 -7.78 7.29
CA ASP A 53 6.87 -8.61 8.00
C ASP A 53 7.30 -8.79 9.47
N TRP A 54 7.15 -7.75 10.26
CA TRP A 54 7.64 -7.72 11.64
C TRP A 54 6.64 -8.21 12.68
N MET A 55 5.34 -8.27 12.35
CA MET A 55 4.31 -8.78 13.25
C MET A 55 4.41 -10.29 13.43
N GLU A 56 4.15 -10.79 14.64
CA GLU A 56 4.16 -12.23 14.92
C GLU A 56 3.11 -12.99 14.08
N LEU A 57 1.97 -12.36 13.83
CA LEU A 57 0.91 -12.92 12.99
C LEU A 57 1.36 -13.08 11.54
N GLU A 58 2.01 -12.06 10.96
CA GLU A 58 2.55 -12.09 9.60
C GLU A 58 3.55 -13.23 9.43
N ARG A 59 4.46 -13.37 10.41
CA ARG A 59 5.43 -14.47 10.43
C ARG A 59 4.81 -15.85 10.57
N LYS A 60 3.76 -16.00 11.38
CA LYS A 60 3.06 -17.27 11.54
C LYS A 60 2.25 -17.68 10.33
N ARG A 61 1.62 -16.73 9.66
CA ARG A 61 0.75 -16.97 8.49
C ARG A 61 1.49 -16.86 7.16
N GLY A 62 2.66 -16.18 7.11
CA GLY A 62 3.44 -15.96 5.89
C GLY A 62 2.79 -14.97 4.92
N ILE A 63 1.94 -14.07 5.44
CA ILE A 63 1.27 -13.00 4.68
C ILE A 63 1.44 -11.67 5.39
N SER A 64 1.72 -10.60 4.63
CA SER A 64 1.72 -9.24 5.15
C SER A 64 0.29 -8.78 5.44
N VAL A 65 0.08 -8.23 6.63
CA VAL A 65 -1.23 -7.81 7.16
C VAL A 65 -1.35 -6.29 7.18
N SER A 66 -0.23 -5.60 7.40
CA SER A 66 -0.14 -4.15 7.51
C SER A 66 1.00 -3.62 6.66
N SER A 67 0.83 -2.42 6.14
CA SER A 67 1.90 -1.74 5.40
C SER A 67 3.05 -1.35 6.31
N THR A 68 4.27 -1.35 5.78
CA THR A 68 5.49 -0.97 6.51
C THR A 68 6.18 0.18 5.79
N VAL A 69 6.62 1.19 6.56
CA VAL A 69 7.41 2.32 6.06
C VAL A 69 8.88 2.00 6.23
N LEU A 70 9.63 2.11 5.15
CA LEU A 70 11.06 1.81 5.07
C LEU A 70 11.78 3.00 4.43
N GLN A 71 12.71 3.61 5.14
CA GLN A 71 13.38 4.83 4.70
C GLN A 71 14.89 4.62 4.66
N PHE A 72 15.52 4.98 3.53
CA PHE A 72 16.95 4.86 3.34
C PHE A 72 17.48 5.85 2.30
N ASP A 73 18.78 6.10 2.32
CA ASP A 73 19.46 6.94 1.34
C ASP A 73 20.16 6.06 0.29
N TYR A 74 20.02 6.40 -0.99
CA TYR A 74 20.70 5.69 -2.08
C TYR A 74 21.04 6.64 -3.23
N ARG A 75 22.32 6.68 -3.65
CA ARG A 75 22.83 7.51 -4.75
C ARG A 75 22.40 8.98 -4.69
N GLY A 76 22.33 9.55 -3.47
CA GLY A 76 21.93 10.95 -3.26
C GLY A 76 20.42 11.18 -3.17
N TYR A 77 19.59 10.17 -3.44
CA TYR A 77 18.15 10.21 -3.21
C TYR A 77 17.81 9.79 -1.79
N GLN A 78 16.78 10.40 -1.25
CA GLN A 78 16.10 9.97 -0.03
C GLN A 78 14.86 9.17 -0.39
N ILE A 79 14.83 7.91 -0.03
CA ILE A 79 13.79 6.97 -0.43
C ILE A 79 12.86 6.70 0.74
N ASN A 80 11.56 6.84 0.49
CA ASN A 80 10.48 6.40 1.36
C ASN A 80 9.74 5.28 0.64
N LEU A 81 10.05 4.04 0.97
CA LEU A 81 9.42 2.85 0.42
C LEU A 81 8.32 2.38 1.35
N LEU A 82 7.11 2.19 0.82
CA LEU A 82 5.97 1.66 1.54
C LEU A 82 5.65 0.26 1.01
N ASP A 83 5.95 -0.75 1.82
CA ASP A 83 5.58 -2.12 1.52
C ASP A 83 4.11 -2.34 1.92
N THR A 84 3.26 -2.80 0.99
CA THR A 84 1.82 -2.93 1.19
C THR A 84 1.42 -4.40 1.38
N PRO A 85 0.33 -4.72 2.10
CA PRO A 85 -0.20 -6.07 2.09
C PRO A 85 -0.69 -6.47 0.69
N GLY A 86 -0.43 -7.73 0.30
CA GLY A 86 -0.86 -8.25 -1.01
C GLY A 86 -2.27 -8.86 -1.01
N HIS A 87 -2.81 -9.21 0.16
CA HIS A 87 -4.10 -9.89 0.26
C HIS A 87 -5.28 -8.91 0.17
N LYS A 88 -6.34 -9.31 -0.56
CA LYS A 88 -7.53 -8.46 -0.79
C LYS A 88 -8.21 -7.96 0.49
N ASP A 89 -8.20 -8.76 1.56
CA ASP A 89 -8.84 -8.42 2.84
C ASP A 89 -8.16 -7.22 3.53
N PHE A 90 -6.91 -6.90 3.15
CA PHE A 90 -6.14 -5.76 3.67
C PHE A 90 -6.00 -4.63 2.65
N SER A 91 -6.82 -4.63 1.60
CA SER A 91 -6.77 -3.62 0.54
C SER A 91 -7.00 -2.19 1.06
N GLU A 92 -7.78 -2.01 2.12
CA GLU A 92 -8.01 -0.70 2.74
C GLU A 92 -6.71 -0.04 3.23
N ASP A 93 -5.80 -0.80 3.88
CA ASP A 93 -4.49 -0.28 4.26
C ASP A 93 -3.63 0.06 3.03
N THR A 94 -3.66 -0.80 2.00
CA THR A 94 -2.97 -0.54 0.73
C THR A 94 -3.45 0.76 0.08
N TYR A 95 -4.75 0.98 0.01
CA TYR A 95 -5.29 2.19 -0.61
C TYR A 95 -4.96 3.46 0.17
N ARG A 96 -4.96 3.41 1.52
CA ARG A 96 -4.49 4.53 2.35
C ARG A 96 -3.03 4.86 2.06
N VAL A 97 -2.19 3.84 1.94
CA VAL A 97 -0.78 4.01 1.55
C VAL A 97 -0.64 4.66 0.18
N LEU A 98 -1.47 4.24 -0.80
CA LEU A 98 -1.45 4.83 -2.14
C LEU A 98 -1.81 6.33 -2.16
N THR A 99 -2.47 6.85 -1.11
CA THR A 99 -2.67 8.30 -0.98
C THR A 99 -1.40 9.05 -0.59
N ALA A 100 -0.46 8.37 0.08
CA ALA A 100 0.76 8.99 0.60
C ALA A 100 1.95 8.93 -0.35
N VAL A 101 1.82 8.30 -1.53
CA VAL A 101 2.93 8.10 -2.47
C VAL A 101 2.83 8.97 -3.71
N ASP A 102 3.97 9.13 -4.40
CA ASP A 102 4.10 9.91 -5.65
C ASP A 102 4.25 8.99 -6.88
N ALA A 103 4.62 7.72 -6.67
CA ALA A 103 4.72 6.71 -7.71
C ALA A 103 4.50 5.30 -7.12
N VAL A 104 4.35 4.30 -7.99
CA VAL A 104 4.11 2.90 -7.59
C VAL A 104 5.00 1.97 -8.39
N VAL A 105 5.54 0.95 -7.74
CA VAL A 105 6.14 -0.22 -8.39
C VAL A 105 5.13 -1.36 -8.36
N MET A 106 4.64 -1.76 -9.53
CA MET A 106 3.73 -2.90 -9.69
C MET A 106 4.53 -4.16 -10.00
N VAL A 107 4.40 -5.18 -9.17
CA VAL A 107 5.09 -6.46 -9.35
C VAL A 107 4.14 -7.49 -9.93
N LEU A 108 4.51 -8.04 -11.10
CA LEU A 108 3.79 -9.11 -11.79
C LEU A 108 4.59 -10.42 -11.71
N ASP A 109 3.90 -11.55 -11.59
CA ASP A 109 4.50 -12.88 -11.71
C ASP A 109 4.55 -13.27 -13.20
N ALA A 110 5.73 -13.52 -13.74
CA ALA A 110 5.91 -13.85 -15.16
C ALA A 110 5.11 -15.08 -15.63
N ALA A 111 4.82 -16.02 -14.72
CA ALA A 111 4.01 -17.19 -15.04
C ALA A 111 2.49 -16.91 -15.02
N LYS A 112 2.04 -16.01 -14.16
CA LYS A 112 0.61 -15.73 -13.95
C LYS A 112 0.11 -14.53 -14.75
N GLY A 113 0.95 -13.50 -14.93
CA GLY A 113 0.56 -12.23 -15.54
C GLY A 113 -0.30 -11.37 -14.60
N ILE A 114 -1.34 -10.74 -15.14
CA ILE A 114 -2.21 -9.83 -14.41
C ILE A 114 -3.36 -10.58 -13.75
N GLU A 115 -3.38 -10.57 -12.42
CA GLU A 115 -4.46 -11.16 -11.62
C GLU A 115 -5.48 -10.09 -11.16
N ALA A 116 -6.67 -10.52 -10.75
CA ALA A 116 -7.79 -9.63 -10.40
C ALA A 116 -7.43 -8.56 -9.33
N GLN A 117 -6.62 -8.94 -8.34
CA GLN A 117 -6.18 -7.98 -7.31
C GLN A 117 -5.26 -6.91 -7.88
N THR A 118 -4.36 -7.26 -8.78
CA THR A 118 -3.48 -6.31 -9.48
C THR A 118 -4.30 -5.29 -10.26
N LYS A 119 -5.34 -5.75 -10.99
CA LYS A 119 -6.23 -4.87 -11.75
C LYS A 119 -6.94 -3.85 -10.86
N LYS A 120 -7.47 -4.29 -9.69
CA LYS A 120 -8.12 -3.38 -8.73
C LYS A 120 -7.15 -2.31 -8.22
N LEU A 121 -5.94 -2.71 -7.83
CA LEU A 121 -4.91 -1.78 -7.34
C LEU A 121 -4.45 -0.81 -8.43
N PHE A 122 -4.32 -1.29 -9.66
CA PHE A 122 -4.03 -0.45 -10.82
C PHE A 122 -5.11 0.62 -11.05
N GLU A 123 -6.39 0.26 -11.00
CA GLU A 123 -7.49 1.20 -11.19
C GLU A 123 -7.44 2.34 -10.17
N VAL A 124 -7.11 2.05 -8.92
CA VAL A 124 -6.91 3.08 -7.89
C VAL A 124 -5.74 4.01 -8.20
N CYS A 125 -4.60 3.45 -8.61
CA CYS A 125 -3.45 4.27 -9.02
C CYS A 125 -3.80 5.19 -10.20
N ARG A 126 -4.54 4.67 -11.19
CA ARG A 126 -4.99 5.42 -12.36
C ARG A 126 -5.93 6.57 -12.01
N GLN A 127 -6.92 6.32 -11.16
CA GLN A 127 -7.86 7.35 -10.69
C GLN A 127 -7.15 8.50 -9.97
N ARG A 128 -6.03 8.20 -9.32
CA ARG A 128 -5.21 9.17 -8.60
C ARG A 128 -4.13 9.83 -9.45
N GLY A 129 -3.98 9.42 -10.72
CA GLY A 129 -2.91 9.91 -11.59
C GLY A 129 -1.49 9.59 -11.10
N VAL A 130 -1.33 8.48 -10.36
CA VAL A 130 -0.02 8.04 -9.84
C VAL A 130 0.69 7.21 -10.91
N PRO A 131 1.90 7.59 -11.36
CA PRO A 131 2.66 6.84 -12.35
C PRO A 131 3.09 5.48 -11.81
N ILE A 132 3.08 4.48 -12.72
CA ILE A 132 3.35 3.07 -12.40
C ILE A 132 4.58 2.61 -13.15
N PHE A 133 5.50 1.95 -12.43
CA PHE A 133 6.66 1.23 -12.93
C PHE A 133 6.40 -0.27 -12.76
N THR A 134 6.51 -1.05 -13.80
CA THR A 134 6.17 -2.48 -13.77
C THR A 134 7.43 -3.34 -13.66
N PHE A 135 7.47 -4.25 -12.69
CA PHE A 135 8.50 -5.27 -12.56
C PHE A 135 7.91 -6.66 -12.80
N ILE A 136 8.27 -7.28 -13.91
CA ILE A 136 7.91 -8.66 -14.24
C ILE A 136 8.92 -9.58 -13.58
N ASN A 137 8.50 -10.20 -12.49
CA ASN A 137 9.32 -10.99 -11.59
C ASN A 137 9.23 -12.48 -11.89
N LYS A 138 10.22 -13.23 -11.43
CA LYS A 138 10.33 -14.69 -11.52
C LYS A 138 10.62 -15.21 -12.93
N CYS A 139 11.31 -14.43 -13.75
CA CYS A 139 11.78 -14.88 -15.06
C CYS A 139 12.73 -16.10 -14.99
N ASP A 140 13.23 -16.45 -13.80
CA ASP A 140 14.00 -17.65 -13.51
C ASP A 140 13.17 -18.94 -13.40
N ARG A 141 11.87 -18.88 -13.68
CA ARG A 141 10.92 -19.99 -13.69
C ARG A 141 10.21 -20.06 -15.04
N PRO A 142 9.63 -21.23 -15.40
CA PRO A 142 8.79 -21.32 -16.60
C PRO A 142 7.72 -20.23 -16.57
N SER A 143 7.64 -19.42 -17.60
CA SER A 143 6.83 -18.22 -17.66
C SER A 143 6.14 -18.08 -19.02
N LYS A 144 5.20 -17.12 -19.10
CA LYS A 144 4.67 -16.62 -20.37
C LYS A 144 5.77 -15.93 -21.16
N GLY A 145 5.59 -15.83 -22.47
CA GLY A 145 6.51 -15.06 -23.33
C GLY A 145 6.53 -13.57 -22.95
N ALA A 146 7.69 -12.93 -23.10
CA ALA A 146 7.83 -11.52 -22.75
C ALA A 146 6.88 -10.63 -23.56
N ILE A 147 6.70 -10.88 -24.86
CA ILE A 147 5.74 -10.15 -25.72
C ILE A 147 4.30 -10.36 -25.21
N GLU A 148 3.92 -11.61 -24.89
CA GLU A 148 2.57 -11.92 -24.37
C GLU A 148 2.27 -11.14 -23.08
N LEU A 149 3.26 -11.00 -22.19
CA LEU A 149 3.11 -10.23 -20.95
C LEU A 149 2.95 -8.72 -21.20
N LEU A 150 3.63 -8.17 -22.20
CA LEU A 150 3.42 -6.78 -22.61
C LEU A 150 2.02 -6.57 -23.19
N ASP A 151 1.56 -7.47 -24.08
CA ASP A 151 0.22 -7.43 -24.65
C ASP A 151 -0.86 -7.51 -23.55
N GLU A 152 -0.61 -8.32 -22.51
CA GLU A 152 -1.52 -8.43 -21.36
C GLU A 152 -1.56 -7.11 -20.56
N VAL A 153 -0.43 -6.44 -20.33
CA VAL A 153 -0.39 -5.12 -19.70
C VAL A 153 -1.20 -4.10 -20.50
N GLU A 154 -1.02 -4.06 -21.80
CA GLU A 154 -1.73 -3.12 -22.67
C GLU A 154 -3.23 -3.43 -22.74
N SER A 155 -3.60 -4.68 -23.03
CA SER A 155 -5.00 -5.05 -23.26
C SER A 155 -5.85 -5.08 -21.99
N VAL A 156 -5.29 -5.53 -20.85
CA VAL A 156 -6.04 -5.69 -19.60
C VAL A 156 -6.09 -4.40 -18.78
N LEU A 157 -4.97 -3.65 -18.74
CA LEU A 157 -4.86 -2.41 -17.96
C LEU A 157 -5.09 -1.15 -18.79
N ASN A 158 -5.12 -1.26 -20.13
CA ASN A 158 -5.13 -0.10 -21.03
C ASN A 158 -3.98 0.88 -20.69
N LEU A 159 -2.79 0.33 -20.48
CA LEU A 159 -1.56 1.02 -20.09
C LEU A 159 -0.45 0.62 -21.05
N LYS A 160 0.10 1.59 -21.79
CA LYS A 160 1.13 1.32 -22.78
C LYS A 160 2.42 0.83 -22.10
N PRO A 161 2.90 -0.41 -22.35
CA PRO A 161 4.15 -0.87 -21.76
C PRO A 161 5.35 -0.40 -22.61
N PHE A 162 6.39 0.08 -21.93
CA PHE A 162 7.70 0.32 -22.54
C PHE A 162 8.73 -0.60 -21.88
N PRO A 163 9.19 -1.68 -22.52
CA PRO A 163 10.23 -2.53 -21.95
C PRO A 163 11.57 -1.80 -21.92
N VAL A 164 12.02 -1.43 -20.71
CA VAL A 164 13.32 -0.79 -20.47
C VAL A 164 14.44 -1.81 -20.62
N ASN A 165 14.23 -3.03 -20.13
CA ASN A 165 15.11 -4.14 -20.39
C ASN A 165 14.35 -5.30 -21.02
N TRP A 166 15.08 -6.23 -21.64
CA TRP A 166 14.54 -7.41 -22.29
C TRP A 166 15.19 -8.69 -21.75
N PRO A 167 14.42 -9.75 -21.43
CA PRO A 167 14.99 -10.95 -20.81
C PRO A 167 15.82 -11.76 -21.81
N ILE A 168 16.98 -12.24 -21.38
CA ILE A 168 17.85 -13.14 -22.14
C ILE A 168 17.62 -14.56 -21.63
N GLY A 169 16.77 -15.28 -22.35
CA GLY A 169 16.26 -16.59 -21.94
C GLY A 169 15.13 -16.53 -20.93
N ASP A 170 14.58 -17.68 -20.57
CA ASP A 170 13.53 -17.86 -19.58
C ASP A 170 13.77 -19.10 -18.70
N GLY A 171 13.09 -19.17 -17.55
CA GLY A 171 13.19 -20.32 -16.66
C GLY A 171 14.62 -20.61 -16.21
N ASN A 172 15.08 -21.83 -16.41
CA ASN A 172 16.45 -22.22 -16.05
C ASN A 172 17.51 -21.56 -16.95
N ASP A 173 17.10 -21.13 -18.14
CA ASP A 173 17.96 -20.50 -19.14
C ASP A 173 17.95 -18.97 -19.05
N PHE A 174 17.27 -18.40 -18.06
CA PHE A 174 17.33 -16.97 -17.78
C PHE A 174 18.73 -16.60 -17.27
N LYS A 175 19.53 -15.98 -18.13
CA LYS A 175 20.94 -15.63 -17.89
C LYS A 175 21.12 -14.15 -17.52
N GLY A 176 20.24 -13.29 -18.00
CA GLY A 176 20.41 -11.85 -17.85
C GLY A 176 19.32 -11.06 -18.53
N VAL A 177 19.60 -9.80 -18.75
CA VAL A 177 18.71 -8.87 -19.46
C VAL A 177 19.52 -8.01 -20.43
N TYR A 178 18.88 -7.56 -21.50
CA TYR A 178 19.39 -6.53 -22.39
C TYR A 178 18.76 -5.18 -21.99
N ASP A 179 19.57 -4.24 -21.55
CA ASP A 179 19.17 -2.86 -21.28
C ASP A 179 19.00 -2.13 -22.62
N ARG A 180 17.77 -1.78 -22.96
CA ARG A 180 17.43 -1.17 -24.25
C ARG A 180 17.83 0.30 -24.32
N LEU A 181 17.82 1.02 -23.20
CA LEU A 181 18.17 2.44 -23.16
C LEU A 181 19.69 2.62 -23.35
N ASN A 182 20.49 1.80 -22.68
CA ASN A 182 21.94 1.86 -22.74
C ASN A 182 22.54 0.92 -23.81
N LYS A 183 21.71 0.07 -24.44
CA LYS A 183 22.12 -0.93 -25.44
C LYS A 183 23.20 -1.87 -24.92
N GLN A 184 23.01 -2.37 -23.69
CA GLN A 184 23.98 -3.23 -23.00
C GLN A 184 23.33 -4.53 -22.52
N VAL A 185 24.09 -5.59 -22.60
CA VAL A 185 23.77 -6.89 -21.98
C VAL A 185 24.24 -6.88 -20.54
N HIS A 186 23.38 -7.31 -19.61
CA HIS A 186 23.72 -7.57 -18.22
C HIS A 186 23.54 -9.06 -17.96
N LEU A 187 24.64 -9.82 -17.86
CA LEU A 187 24.64 -11.23 -17.48
C LEU A 187 24.90 -11.37 -15.99
N PHE A 188 24.03 -12.10 -15.31
CA PHE A 188 24.08 -12.29 -13.88
C PHE A 188 24.61 -13.65 -13.49
N GLU A 189 25.34 -13.72 -12.36
CA GLU A 189 25.73 -14.97 -11.73
C GLU A 189 24.86 -15.25 -10.51
N ARG A 190 24.39 -16.49 -10.38
CA ARG A 190 23.58 -16.91 -9.23
C ARG A 190 24.44 -16.96 -7.98
N THR A 191 24.00 -16.27 -6.93
CA THR A 191 24.59 -16.36 -5.60
C THR A 191 23.85 -17.38 -4.74
N THR A 192 24.51 -17.92 -3.72
CA THR A 192 23.90 -18.92 -2.81
C THR A 192 22.64 -18.35 -2.13
N GLY A 193 21.48 -18.86 -2.51
CA GLY A 193 20.18 -18.42 -1.99
C GLY A 193 19.81 -16.97 -2.29
N GLY A 194 20.54 -16.28 -3.17
CA GLY A 194 20.30 -14.86 -3.49
C GLY A 194 20.59 -13.93 -2.31
N ALA A 195 21.38 -14.35 -1.32
CA ALA A 195 21.62 -13.57 -0.09
C ALA A 195 22.46 -12.31 -0.32
N TYR A 196 23.21 -12.27 -1.42
CA TYR A 196 24.12 -11.18 -1.79
C TYR A 196 23.73 -10.60 -3.15
N MET A 197 24.22 -9.39 -3.44
CA MET A 197 24.11 -8.79 -4.78
C MET A 197 24.68 -9.77 -5.81
N ALA A 198 23.96 -9.97 -6.92
CA ALA A 198 24.44 -10.84 -7.98
C ALA A 198 25.63 -10.17 -8.67
N PRO A 199 26.76 -10.88 -8.86
CA PRO A 199 27.79 -10.39 -9.77
C PRO A 199 27.18 -10.20 -11.16
N VAL A 200 27.52 -9.09 -11.80
CA VAL A 200 27.02 -8.75 -13.13
C VAL A 200 28.20 -8.45 -14.06
N GLU A 201 28.15 -9.00 -15.25
CA GLU A 201 29.06 -8.65 -16.33
C GLU A 201 28.27 -7.88 -17.38
N VAL A 202 28.78 -6.71 -17.76
CA VAL A 202 28.08 -5.76 -18.63
C VAL A 202 28.90 -5.53 -19.89
N GLY A 203 28.26 -5.57 -21.05
CA GLY A 203 28.91 -5.33 -22.33
C GLY A 203 27.96 -5.29 -23.51
N ASP A 204 28.52 -5.30 -24.72
CA ASP A 204 27.74 -5.32 -25.95
C ASP A 204 27.21 -6.75 -26.24
N ILE A 205 26.08 -6.85 -26.92
CA ILE A 205 25.47 -8.13 -27.31
C ILE A 205 26.39 -8.95 -28.22
N SER A 206 27.34 -8.31 -28.91
CA SER A 206 28.32 -8.94 -29.79
C SER A 206 29.59 -9.40 -29.07
N ASP A 207 29.76 -9.09 -27.78
CA ASP A 207 30.94 -9.44 -27.01
C ASP A 207 31.13 -10.97 -26.88
N ASP A 208 32.39 -11.41 -26.77
CA ASP A 208 32.72 -12.84 -26.72
C ASP A 208 32.16 -13.51 -25.47
N PHE A 209 32.17 -12.83 -24.31
CA PHE A 209 31.62 -13.39 -23.07
C PHE A 209 30.11 -13.65 -23.16
N VAL A 210 29.38 -12.86 -23.97
CA VAL A 210 27.93 -13.07 -24.21
C VAL A 210 27.74 -14.33 -25.03
N LYS A 211 28.52 -14.49 -26.12
CA LYS A 211 28.46 -15.67 -27.00
C LYS A 211 28.88 -16.96 -26.29
N GLU A 212 29.81 -16.88 -25.34
CA GLU A 212 30.25 -18.02 -24.55
C GLU A 212 29.22 -18.50 -23.53
N ARG A 213 28.44 -17.56 -22.94
CA ARG A 213 27.51 -17.88 -21.86
C ARG A 213 26.05 -18.03 -22.26
N VAL A 214 25.67 -17.45 -23.40
CA VAL A 214 24.30 -17.49 -23.94
C VAL A 214 24.26 -18.38 -25.16
N PRO A 215 23.45 -19.47 -25.17
CA PRO A 215 23.29 -20.31 -26.34
C PRO A 215 22.85 -19.52 -27.58
N GLU A 216 23.41 -19.84 -28.75
CA GLU A 216 23.16 -19.13 -30.01
C GLU A 216 21.66 -19.03 -30.35
N GLY A 217 20.88 -20.10 -30.10
CA GLY A 217 19.42 -20.06 -30.32
C GLY A 217 18.67 -19.07 -29.43
N ILE A 218 19.13 -18.86 -28.18
CA ILE A 218 18.56 -17.84 -27.28
C ILE A 218 18.95 -16.44 -27.76
N LEU A 219 20.22 -16.26 -28.14
CA LEU A 219 20.72 -14.99 -28.64
C LEU A 219 20.00 -14.55 -29.92
N GLY A 220 19.80 -15.49 -30.86
CA GLY A 220 19.05 -15.25 -32.09
C GLY A 220 17.61 -14.83 -31.82
N LYS A 221 16.91 -15.52 -30.93
CA LYS A 221 15.54 -15.17 -30.52
C LYS A 221 15.47 -13.76 -29.90
N VAL A 222 16.39 -13.45 -28.97
CA VAL A 222 16.45 -12.13 -28.34
C VAL A 222 16.69 -11.03 -29.38
N THR A 223 17.59 -11.25 -30.34
CA THR A 223 17.87 -10.28 -31.41
C THR A 223 16.65 -10.03 -32.27
N GLU A 224 15.94 -11.08 -32.70
CA GLU A 224 14.68 -10.95 -33.45
C GLU A 224 13.60 -10.19 -32.68
N GLU A 225 13.43 -10.51 -31.39
CA GLU A 225 12.45 -9.82 -30.53
C GLU A 225 12.82 -8.33 -30.33
N LEU A 226 14.10 -8.00 -30.16
CA LEU A 226 14.57 -6.60 -30.08
C LEU A 226 14.33 -5.84 -31.37
N GLU A 227 14.58 -6.44 -32.55
CA GLU A 227 14.26 -5.85 -33.85
C GLU A 227 12.76 -5.58 -34.01
N MET A 228 11.89 -6.50 -33.55
CA MET A 228 10.44 -6.29 -33.54
C MET A 228 10.05 -5.09 -32.66
N LEU A 229 10.64 -4.98 -31.47
CA LEU A 229 10.38 -3.85 -30.56
C LEU A 229 10.86 -2.51 -31.12
N GLU A 230 11.96 -2.48 -31.85
CA GLU A 230 12.45 -1.27 -32.55
C GLU A 230 11.51 -0.90 -33.71
N MET A 231 11.08 -1.87 -34.51
CA MET A 231 10.11 -1.65 -35.60
C MET A 231 8.74 -1.17 -35.10
N ALA A 232 8.32 -1.58 -33.89
CA ALA A 232 7.09 -1.09 -33.27
C ALA A 232 7.15 0.41 -32.91
N GLY A 233 8.36 1.02 -32.91
CA GLY A 233 8.54 2.47 -32.83
C GLY A 233 8.15 3.11 -31.49
N ALA A 234 8.09 2.33 -30.39
CA ALA A 234 7.82 2.86 -29.08
C ALA A 234 9.05 3.64 -28.56
N GLU A 235 8.88 4.94 -28.31
CA GLU A 235 9.90 5.79 -27.71
C GLU A 235 9.71 5.86 -26.19
N PHE A 236 10.83 5.99 -25.47
CA PHE A 236 10.81 6.25 -24.04
C PHE A 236 10.48 7.72 -23.79
N ASP A 237 9.37 8.00 -23.14
CA ASP A 237 8.88 9.37 -22.92
C ASP A 237 8.49 9.56 -21.44
N ASP A 238 9.29 10.34 -20.73
CA ASP A 238 9.03 10.68 -19.32
C ASP A 238 7.70 11.40 -19.12
N ALA A 239 7.25 12.22 -20.07
CA ALA A 239 5.99 12.92 -19.95
C ALA A 239 4.79 11.95 -19.99
N GLU A 240 4.84 10.93 -20.85
CA GLU A 240 3.83 9.88 -20.92
C GLU A 240 3.81 8.99 -19.65
N ILE A 241 5.01 8.71 -19.10
CA ILE A 241 5.17 7.96 -17.84
C ILE A 241 4.57 8.77 -16.68
N LEU A 242 4.95 10.03 -16.54
CA LEU A 242 4.48 10.91 -15.47
C LEU A 242 2.99 11.23 -15.57
N ALA A 243 2.43 11.14 -16.76
CA ALA A 243 0.98 11.25 -17.01
C ALA A 243 0.21 9.94 -16.74
N GLY A 244 0.90 8.85 -16.41
CA GLY A 244 0.29 7.54 -16.14
C GLY A 244 -0.29 6.83 -17.38
N ARG A 245 0.15 7.22 -18.59
CA ARG A 245 -0.26 6.59 -19.86
C ARG A 245 0.69 5.49 -20.32
N THR A 246 1.95 5.58 -19.92
CA THR A 246 2.99 4.58 -20.21
C THR A 246 3.57 4.04 -18.90
N THR A 247 3.88 2.74 -18.86
CA THR A 247 4.64 2.12 -17.77
C THR A 247 5.99 1.63 -18.26
N PRO A 248 7.11 2.04 -17.65
CA PRO A 248 8.40 1.39 -17.84
C PRO A 248 8.34 -0.04 -17.30
N VAL A 249 8.71 -1.02 -18.12
CA VAL A 249 8.66 -2.45 -17.77
C VAL A 249 10.08 -2.98 -17.62
N PHE A 250 10.33 -3.61 -16.47
CA PHE A 250 11.58 -4.27 -16.13
C PHE A 250 11.34 -5.77 -15.91
N PHE A 251 12.13 -6.61 -16.57
CA PHE A 251 12.13 -8.05 -16.36
C PHE A 251 13.25 -8.46 -15.42
N GLY A 252 12.98 -9.45 -14.55
CA GLY A 252 13.99 -9.92 -13.63
C GLY A 252 13.58 -11.08 -12.71
N SER A 253 14.44 -11.37 -11.75
CA SER A 253 14.22 -12.33 -10.67
C SER A 253 14.67 -11.72 -9.34
N ALA A 254 13.73 -11.27 -8.54
CA ALA A 254 14.02 -10.74 -7.21
C ALA A 254 14.73 -11.78 -6.32
N MET A 255 14.35 -13.06 -6.43
CA MET A 255 14.99 -14.14 -5.65
C MET A 255 16.49 -14.23 -5.93
N ASN A 256 16.91 -14.11 -7.18
CA ASN A 256 18.31 -14.23 -7.61
C ASN A 256 19.03 -12.88 -7.70
N ASN A 257 18.38 -11.75 -7.39
CA ASN A 257 18.87 -10.38 -7.55
C ASN A 257 19.09 -9.95 -9.03
N PHE A 258 18.45 -10.62 -9.98
CA PHE A 258 18.61 -10.30 -11.40
C PHE A 258 17.66 -9.16 -11.79
N GLY A 259 18.19 -8.09 -12.37
CA GLY A 259 17.43 -6.91 -12.80
C GLY A 259 16.94 -5.99 -11.68
N VAL A 260 17.21 -6.29 -10.40
CA VAL A 260 16.73 -5.48 -9.26
C VAL A 260 17.41 -4.11 -9.20
N GLU A 261 18.71 -4.05 -9.48
CA GLU A 261 19.42 -2.78 -9.52
C GLU A 261 18.91 -1.90 -10.66
N LEU A 262 18.62 -2.50 -11.82
CA LEU A 262 18.12 -1.76 -12.99
C LEU A 262 16.76 -1.11 -12.73
N ILE A 263 15.80 -1.82 -12.11
CA ILE A 263 14.53 -1.19 -11.76
C ILE A 263 14.73 -0.11 -10.68
N LEU A 264 15.59 -0.31 -9.70
CA LEU A 264 15.82 0.70 -8.67
C LEU A 264 16.40 1.98 -9.27
N GLN A 265 17.40 1.85 -10.16
CA GLN A 265 18.01 2.99 -10.85
C GLN A 265 17.03 3.69 -11.78
N GLY A 266 16.39 2.94 -12.70
CA GLY A 266 15.43 3.52 -13.63
C GLY A 266 14.23 4.15 -12.92
N PHE A 267 13.79 3.57 -11.79
CA PHE A 267 12.77 4.20 -10.95
C PHE A 267 13.24 5.54 -10.38
N LEU A 268 14.46 5.62 -9.82
CA LEU A 268 14.98 6.86 -9.22
C LEU A 268 15.18 7.98 -10.24
N GLU A 269 15.58 7.63 -11.46
CA GLU A 269 15.82 8.58 -12.54
C GLU A 269 14.51 9.15 -13.11
N HIS A 270 13.47 8.32 -13.29
CA HIS A 270 12.25 8.65 -14.01
C HIS A 270 11.02 8.86 -13.13
N ALA A 271 11.04 8.43 -11.85
CA ALA A 271 9.92 8.68 -10.94
C ALA A 271 9.86 10.17 -10.54
N PRO A 272 8.65 10.73 -10.36
CA PRO A 272 8.51 12.13 -10.01
C PRO A 272 9.04 12.42 -8.60
N PRO A 273 9.53 13.64 -8.35
CA PRO A 273 9.62 14.19 -7.02
C PRO A 273 8.21 14.42 -6.45
N PRO A 274 8.07 14.77 -5.16
CA PRO A 274 6.80 15.14 -4.56
C PRO A 274 6.05 16.18 -5.38
N LYS A 275 4.74 15.96 -5.57
CA LYS A 275 3.85 16.84 -6.34
C LYS A 275 2.95 17.65 -5.41
N GLY A 276 2.42 18.79 -5.92
CA GLY A 276 1.39 19.57 -5.27
C GLY A 276 0.14 18.75 -4.97
N ARG A 277 -0.58 19.13 -3.91
CA ARG A 277 -1.80 18.45 -3.46
C ARG A 277 -2.95 19.43 -3.27
N ALA A 278 -4.14 19.00 -3.68
CA ALA A 278 -5.33 19.83 -3.59
C ALA A 278 -5.83 19.97 -2.13
N SER A 279 -6.11 21.20 -1.73
CA SER A 279 -6.82 21.54 -0.50
C SER A 279 -8.01 22.42 -0.86
N GLY A 280 -9.18 21.81 -1.05
CA GLY A 280 -10.31 22.48 -1.67
C GLY A 280 -10.01 22.88 -3.12
N GLU A 281 -10.09 24.19 -3.42
CA GLU A 281 -9.77 24.76 -4.72
C GLU A 281 -8.28 25.16 -4.86
N GLU A 282 -7.53 25.20 -3.76
CA GLU A 282 -6.13 25.58 -3.74
C GLU A 282 -5.23 24.36 -4.01
N MET A 283 -4.20 24.52 -4.86
CA MET A 283 -3.11 23.56 -5.00
C MET A 283 -1.97 23.97 -4.05
N VAL A 284 -1.66 23.12 -3.09
CA VAL A 284 -0.57 23.34 -2.14
C VAL A 284 0.69 22.71 -2.71
N GLU A 285 1.61 23.55 -3.19
CA GLU A 285 2.87 23.10 -3.79
C GLU A 285 3.90 22.66 -2.74
N PRO A 286 4.78 21.68 -3.06
CA PRO A 286 5.77 21.15 -2.11
C PRO A 286 6.75 22.17 -1.57
N ASP A 287 7.08 23.19 -2.33
CA ASP A 287 8.03 24.26 -2.01
C ASP A 287 7.37 25.45 -1.28
N ASN A 288 6.08 25.38 -0.97
CA ASN A 288 5.41 26.37 -0.13
C ASN A 288 6.12 26.47 1.22
N ASP A 289 6.29 27.69 1.75
CA ASP A 289 6.94 27.92 3.03
C ASP A 289 6.16 27.37 4.22
N ASP A 290 4.85 27.28 4.10
CA ASP A 290 3.99 26.73 5.15
C ASP A 290 4.10 25.19 5.19
N PHE A 291 4.42 24.68 6.38
CA PHE A 291 4.35 23.24 6.61
C PHE A 291 2.92 22.76 6.53
N SER A 292 2.71 21.69 5.78
CA SER A 292 1.48 20.93 5.81
C SER A 292 1.73 19.43 5.58
N GLY A 293 0.82 18.61 6.11
CA GLY A 293 0.84 17.18 5.90
C GLY A 293 -0.41 16.52 6.42
N PHE A 294 -0.67 15.29 6.01
CA PHE A 294 -1.83 14.52 6.48
C PHE A 294 -1.43 13.15 7.04
N ILE A 295 -2.23 12.68 7.98
CA ILE A 295 -2.03 11.39 8.65
C ILE A 295 -2.72 10.31 7.80
N PHE A 296 -1.95 9.41 7.20
CA PHE A 296 -2.49 8.33 6.37
C PHE A 296 -2.56 6.98 7.08
N LYS A 297 -1.81 6.82 8.17
CA LYS A 297 -1.73 5.58 8.93
C LYS A 297 -1.52 5.85 10.41
N ILE A 298 -2.13 5.01 11.24
CA ILE A 298 -1.90 4.96 12.68
C ILE A 298 -1.57 3.52 13.06
N GLN A 299 -0.61 3.35 13.95
CA GLN A 299 -0.21 2.05 14.45
C GLN A 299 0.11 2.11 15.94
N ALA A 300 -0.52 1.23 16.72
CA ALA A 300 -0.27 1.09 18.14
C ALA A 300 0.60 -0.14 18.45
N ASN A 301 1.19 -0.17 19.64
CA ASN A 301 1.87 -1.33 20.22
C ASN A 301 2.98 -1.96 19.34
N MET A 302 3.72 -1.16 18.57
CA MET A 302 4.86 -1.66 17.80
C MET A 302 5.94 -2.28 18.71
N ASP A 303 6.13 -1.73 19.90
CA ASP A 303 6.95 -2.33 20.96
C ASP A 303 6.04 -2.82 22.10
N PRO A 304 6.01 -4.13 22.41
CA PRO A 304 5.21 -4.67 23.51
C PRO A 304 5.54 -4.05 24.89
N LYS A 305 6.75 -3.48 25.03
CA LYS A 305 7.22 -2.82 26.27
C LYS A 305 6.72 -1.37 26.40
N HIS A 306 6.43 -0.73 25.27
CA HIS A 306 5.98 0.64 25.18
C HIS A 306 4.62 0.66 24.46
N ARG A 307 3.54 0.81 25.23
CA ARG A 307 2.17 0.95 24.70
C ARG A 307 1.98 2.33 24.08
N ASP A 308 2.79 2.65 23.07
CA ASP A 308 2.72 3.91 22.35
C ASP A 308 1.97 3.75 21.03
N ARG A 309 1.53 4.88 20.52
CA ARG A 309 0.80 5.01 19.29
C ARG A 309 1.59 5.93 18.37
N ILE A 310 1.79 5.51 17.14
CA ILE A 310 2.47 6.28 16.10
C ILE A 310 1.47 6.69 15.05
N ALA A 311 1.38 7.98 14.77
CA ALA A 311 0.68 8.53 13.62
C ALA A 311 1.71 8.82 12.52
N TYR A 312 1.53 8.20 11.35
CA TYR A 312 2.38 8.41 10.18
C TYR A 312 1.83 9.56 9.37
N ILE A 313 2.59 10.63 9.28
CA ILE A 313 2.25 11.81 8.49
C ILE A 313 3.06 11.85 7.19
N ARG A 314 2.39 12.05 6.06
CA ARG A 314 2.98 12.44 4.80
C ARG A 314 3.12 13.95 4.78
N ILE A 315 4.34 14.47 4.64
CA ILE A 315 4.59 15.91 4.48
C ILE A 315 4.28 16.30 3.04
N CYS A 316 3.37 17.27 2.86
CA CYS A 316 2.91 17.74 1.55
C CYS A 316 3.61 19.02 1.12
N SER A 317 3.88 19.93 2.04
CA SER A 317 4.56 21.20 1.76
C SER A 317 5.46 21.65 2.91
N GLY A 318 6.40 22.50 2.59
CA GLY A 318 7.26 23.18 3.54
C GLY A 318 8.30 22.28 4.21
N LYS A 319 8.78 22.76 5.35
CA LYS A 319 9.76 22.09 6.18
C LYS A 319 9.18 21.74 7.53
N PHE A 320 9.29 20.49 7.93
CA PHE A 320 9.05 20.06 9.31
C PHE A 320 10.28 20.37 10.15
N GLU A 321 10.06 20.97 11.32
CA GLU A 321 11.08 21.11 12.36
C GLU A 321 10.56 20.54 13.67
N ARG A 322 11.40 19.78 14.36
CA ARG A 322 11.04 19.22 15.65
C ARG A 322 10.63 20.32 16.63
N ASP A 323 9.64 20.03 17.47
CA ASP A 323 9.07 20.98 18.44
C ASP A 323 8.24 22.13 17.83
N MET A 324 8.06 22.16 16.50
CA MET A 324 7.18 23.14 15.87
C MET A 324 5.75 23.02 16.37
N THR A 325 5.01 24.13 16.32
CA THR A 325 3.59 24.18 16.67
C THR A 325 2.76 24.31 15.41
N VAL A 326 1.81 23.40 15.23
CA VAL A 326 0.91 23.35 14.08
C VAL A 326 -0.55 23.45 14.49
N PHE A 327 -1.43 23.76 13.56
CA PHE A 327 -2.87 23.60 13.71
C PHE A 327 -3.26 22.17 13.31
N HIS A 328 -4.12 21.57 14.10
CA HIS A 328 -4.82 20.33 13.78
C HIS A 328 -6.17 20.73 13.18
N SER A 329 -6.35 20.56 11.85
CA SER A 329 -7.50 21.14 11.11
C SER A 329 -8.84 20.69 11.67
N ARG A 330 -9.05 19.38 11.88
CA ARG A 330 -10.31 18.82 12.39
C ARG A 330 -10.73 19.38 13.75
N THR A 331 -9.78 19.63 14.67
CA THR A 331 -10.10 20.11 16.03
C THR A 331 -9.94 21.62 16.21
N GLY A 332 -9.29 22.32 15.26
CA GLY A 332 -8.95 23.73 15.34
C GLY A 332 -7.89 24.08 16.40
N LYS A 333 -7.33 23.09 17.10
CA LYS A 333 -6.37 23.28 18.19
C LYS A 333 -4.94 23.39 17.68
N LYS A 334 -4.10 24.08 18.45
CA LYS A 334 -2.65 24.08 18.26
C LYS A 334 -2.03 22.87 18.96
N VAL A 335 -1.13 22.19 18.28
CA VAL A 335 -0.41 21.01 18.77
C VAL A 335 1.09 21.19 18.56
N ARG A 336 1.90 20.87 19.57
CA ARG A 336 3.37 20.86 19.46
C ARG A 336 3.85 19.47 19.08
N LEU A 337 4.66 19.36 18.02
CA LEU A 337 5.18 18.11 17.49
C LEU A 337 6.57 17.79 18.08
N ALA A 338 6.62 17.32 19.32
CA ALA A 338 7.87 17.12 20.07
C ALA A 338 8.54 15.76 19.82
N SER A 339 7.76 14.72 19.57
CA SER A 339 8.26 13.35 19.39
C SER A 339 8.06 12.89 17.95
N SER A 340 9.08 13.08 17.13
CA SER A 340 9.09 12.77 15.70
C SER A 340 10.20 11.78 15.37
N HIS A 341 9.86 10.76 14.58
CA HIS A 341 10.76 9.66 14.27
C HIS A 341 10.75 9.31 12.78
N ARG A 342 11.93 9.01 12.24
CA ARG A 342 12.10 8.21 11.02
C ARG A 342 11.92 6.74 11.41
N LEU A 343 11.33 5.97 10.51
CA LEU A 343 10.96 4.60 10.79
C LEU A 343 11.64 3.66 9.78
N PHE A 344 12.24 2.60 10.31
CA PHE A 344 12.76 1.51 9.50
C PHE A 344 12.23 0.18 10.10
N GLY A 345 11.09 -0.26 9.60
CA GLY A 345 10.36 -1.36 10.23
C GLY A 345 10.00 -1.04 11.68
N LYS A 346 10.68 -1.70 12.65
CA LYS A 346 10.51 -1.45 14.10
C LYS A 346 11.45 -0.38 14.66
N GLU A 347 12.53 -0.12 13.97
CA GLU A 347 13.55 0.80 14.45
C GLU A 347 13.09 2.25 14.32
N ARG A 348 13.46 3.08 15.28
CA ARG A 348 13.08 4.49 15.36
C ARG A 348 14.31 5.35 15.54
N GLU A 349 14.46 6.32 14.68
CA GLU A 349 15.47 7.35 14.79
C GLU A 349 14.80 8.72 14.94
N THR A 350 15.27 9.54 15.90
CA THR A 350 14.70 10.87 16.07
C THR A 350 14.98 11.75 14.87
N VAL A 351 13.95 12.40 14.35
CA VAL A 351 14.04 13.34 13.22
C VAL A 351 13.90 14.77 13.74
N ASN A 352 14.88 15.61 13.39
CA ASN A 352 14.84 17.03 13.70
C ASN A 352 14.26 17.85 12.56
N GLU A 353 14.46 17.44 11.31
CA GLU A 353 14.02 18.11 10.10
C GLU A 353 13.52 17.10 9.08
N ALA A 354 12.45 17.46 8.36
CA ALA A 354 11.95 16.69 7.22
C ALA A 354 11.29 17.66 6.21
N TYR A 355 11.10 17.23 4.97
CA TYR A 355 10.65 18.07 3.88
C TYR A 355 9.47 17.44 3.16
N ALA A 356 8.80 18.20 2.29
CA ALA A 356 7.76 17.67 1.43
C ALA A 356 8.25 16.40 0.73
N GLY A 357 7.43 15.35 0.78
CA GLY A 357 7.80 14.01 0.30
C GLY A 357 8.15 13.03 1.42
N ASP A 358 8.66 13.49 2.55
CA ASP A 358 9.01 12.61 3.66
C ASP A 358 7.77 12.07 4.39
N ILE A 359 7.97 10.93 5.02
CA ILE A 359 7.03 10.34 5.97
C ILE A 359 7.70 10.32 7.33
N ILE A 360 7.05 10.86 8.35
CA ILE A 360 7.53 10.80 9.72
C ILE A 360 6.48 10.20 10.65
N GLY A 361 6.93 9.53 11.71
CA GLY A 361 6.09 9.01 12.77
C GLY A 361 6.00 10.00 13.92
N LEU A 362 4.81 10.39 14.31
CA LEU A 362 4.52 11.26 15.46
C LEU A 362 4.01 10.41 16.60
N VAL A 363 4.66 10.49 17.77
CA VAL A 363 4.34 9.71 18.98
C VAL A 363 3.74 10.60 20.05
N GLY A 364 2.83 10.05 20.86
CA GLY A 364 2.28 10.72 22.04
C GLY A 364 1.03 11.57 21.78
N HIS A 365 0.41 11.48 20.61
CA HIS A 365 -0.79 12.23 20.23
C HIS A 365 -2.00 11.29 20.11
N SER A 366 -2.82 11.20 21.17
CA SER A 366 -4.02 10.34 21.21
C SER A 366 -5.17 10.86 20.35
N ASP A 367 -5.21 12.18 20.11
CA ASP A 367 -6.31 12.84 19.40
C ASP A 367 -6.19 12.81 17.87
N PHE A 368 -5.05 12.33 17.35
CA PHE A 368 -4.85 12.24 15.92
C PHE A 368 -5.67 11.09 15.32
N GLY A 369 -6.28 11.33 14.17
CA GLY A 369 -7.04 10.38 13.35
C GLY A 369 -6.43 10.21 11.96
N ILE A 370 -6.77 9.11 11.29
CA ILE A 370 -6.45 8.92 9.88
C ILE A 370 -7.24 9.97 9.08
N GLY A 371 -6.55 10.67 8.16
CA GLY A 371 -7.10 11.77 7.37
C GLY A 371 -6.89 13.16 8.00
N ASP A 372 -6.45 13.23 9.26
CA ASP A 372 -6.20 14.54 9.90
C ASP A 372 -5.08 15.30 9.19
N THR A 373 -5.31 16.59 8.95
CA THR A 373 -4.31 17.52 8.41
C THR A 373 -3.67 18.32 9.53
N LEU A 374 -2.33 18.38 9.49
CA LEU A 374 -1.51 19.21 10.37
C LEU A 374 -0.81 20.28 9.53
N THR A 375 -0.92 21.55 9.92
CA THR A 375 -0.42 22.67 9.11
C THR A 375 -0.05 23.89 9.96
N THR A 376 0.90 24.70 9.49
CA THR A 376 1.20 26.01 10.10
C THR A 376 0.22 27.09 9.65
N ARG A 377 -0.42 26.95 8.49
CA ARG A 377 -1.40 27.87 7.93
C ARG A 377 -2.83 27.34 8.10
N LYS A 378 -3.72 28.09 8.67
CA LYS A 378 -5.14 27.75 8.76
C LYS A 378 -5.78 27.67 7.37
N GLY A 379 -6.74 26.78 7.22
CA GLY A 379 -7.53 26.62 6.00
C GLY A 379 -6.99 25.58 5.01
N ILE A 380 -5.80 25.01 5.28
CA ILE A 380 -5.33 23.84 4.52
C ILE A 380 -5.95 22.58 5.14
N GLU A 381 -6.62 21.78 4.30
CA GLU A 381 -7.19 20.49 4.66
C GLU A 381 -7.15 19.53 3.50
N PHE A 382 -6.58 18.33 3.70
CA PHE A 382 -6.46 17.31 2.69
C PHE A 382 -7.52 16.21 2.89
N HIS A 383 -8.38 16.00 1.88
CA HIS A 383 -9.44 14.98 1.89
C HIS A 383 -9.08 13.83 0.94
N GLU A 384 -7.94 13.20 1.19
CA GLU A 384 -7.41 12.19 0.27
C GLU A 384 -7.68 10.75 0.69
N ILE A 385 -8.00 10.51 1.97
CA ILE A 385 -8.17 9.15 2.49
C ILE A 385 -9.54 8.60 2.12
N PRO A 386 -9.60 7.56 1.27
CA PRO A 386 -10.86 6.94 0.91
C PRO A 386 -11.43 6.10 2.05
N ARG A 387 -12.75 5.95 2.07
CA ARG A 387 -13.43 4.97 2.92
C ARG A 387 -13.96 3.82 2.08
N PHE A 388 -14.00 2.65 2.69
CA PHE A 388 -14.46 1.42 2.05
C PHE A 388 -15.76 0.99 2.65
N THR A 389 -16.65 0.52 1.77
CA THR A 389 -17.86 -0.17 2.19
C THR A 389 -17.48 -1.55 2.72
N PRO A 390 -17.80 -1.89 3.97
CA PRO A 390 -17.60 -3.24 4.47
C PRO A 390 -18.47 -4.27 3.72
N GLU A 391 -17.88 -5.44 3.47
CA GLU A 391 -18.55 -6.58 2.83
C GLU A 391 -18.69 -7.79 3.78
N SER A 392 -18.09 -7.71 4.96
CA SER A 392 -18.10 -8.79 5.97
C SER A 392 -18.45 -8.23 7.34
N PHE A 393 -19.27 -8.98 8.09
CA PHE A 393 -19.76 -8.55 9.41
C PHE A 393 -19.66 -9.68 10.41
N SER A 394 -19.24 -9.36 11.64
CA SER A 394 -19.13 -10.35 12.74
C SER A 394 -19.41 -9.70 14.08
N TYR A 395 -20.14 -10.40 14.96
CA TYR A 395 -20.22 -10.02 16.37
C TYR A 395 -18.90 -10.34 17.06
N LEU A 396 -18.47 -9.45 17.95
CA LEU A 396 -17.30 -9.66 18.78
C LEU A 396 -17.70 -9.76 20.25
N HIS A 397 -17.62 -10.97 20.78
CA HIS A 397 -17.92 -11.25 22.17
C HIS A 397 -16.67 -11.23 23.03
N ASN A 398 -16.73 -10.54 24.18
CA ASN A 398 -15.70 -10.66 25.21
C ASN A 398 -15.81 -12.03 25.90
N GLY A 399 -14.76 -12.82 25.84
CA GLY A 399 -14.72 -14.17 26.44
C GLY A 399 -14.47 -14.18 27.94
N ASP A 400 -14.00 -13.06 28.52
CA ASP A 400 -13.69 -12.93 29.96
C ASP A 400 -14.20 -11.60 30.50
N THR A 401 -15.28 -11.63 31.27
CA THR A 401 -15.90 -10.45 31.87
C THR A 401 -14.95 -9.69 32.81
N GLY A 402 -13.99 -10.39 33.46
CA GLY A 402 -12.97 -9.79 34.31
C GLY A 402 -11.98 -8.91 33.55
N LYS A 403 -11.87 -9.09 32.22
CA LYS A 403 -10.97 -8.33 31.33
C LYS A 403 -11.69 -7.31 30.43
N PHE A 404 -12.89 -6.92 30.79
CA PHE A 404 -13.70 -5.98 29.99
C PHE A 404 -12.99 -4.66 29.69
N LYS A 405 -12.21 -4.13 30.64
CA LYS A 405 -11.43 -2.90 30.44
C LYS A 405 -10.35 -3.06 29.36
N GLN A 406 -9.62 -4.18 29.39
CA GLN A 406 -8.59 -4.51 28.40
C GLN A 406 -9.20 -4.74 27.02
N PHE A 407 -10.31 -5.48 26.97
CA PHE A 407 -11.08 -5.69 25.74
C PHE A 407 -11.50 -4.35 25.10
N ARG A 408 -12.13 -3.45 25.89
CA ARG A 408 -12.59 -2.18 25.39
C ARG A 408 -11.42 -1.29 24.92
N GLN A 409 -10.36 -1.19 25.72
CA GLN A 409 -9.17 -0.45 25.36
C GLN A 409 -8.52 -0.96 24.06
N GLY A 410 -8.40 -2.30 23.93
CA GLY A 410 -7.84 -2.90 22.74
C GLY A 410 -8.69 -2.65 21.50
N LEU A 411 -10.01 -2.84 21.62
CA LEU A 411 -10.93 -2.57 20.53
C LEU A 411 -10.89 -1.09 20.09
N ASP A 412 -10.94 -0.14 21.03
CA ASP A 412 -10.87 1.28 20.72
C ASP A 412 -9.57 1.65 19.98
N GLN A 413 -8.43 1.07 20.35
CA GLN A 413 -7.16 1.30 19.66
C GLN A 413 -7.14 0.71 18.24
N LEU A 414 -7.65 -0.50 18.04
CA LEU A 414 -7.74 -1.12 16.72
C LEU A 414 -8.69 -0.37 15.77
N LEU A 415 -9.78 0.19 16.31
CA LEU A 415 -10.67 1.08 15.57
C LEU A 415 -9.96 2.37 15.14
N GLN A 416 -9.18 2.97 16.04
CA GLN A 416 -8.41 4.18 15.72
C GLN A 416 -7.29 3.95 14.69
N GLU A 417 -6.74 2.74 14.63
CA GLU A 417 -5.80 2.34 13.56
C GLU A 417 -6.51 2.13 12.22
N GLY A 418 -7.85 2.10 12.21
CA GLY A 418 -8.63 1.76 11.03
C GLY A 418 -8.43 0.30 10.59
N ALA A 419 -7.99 -0.58 11.50
CA ALA A 419 -7.84 -2.00 11.22
C ALA A 419 -9.20 -2.68 10.97
N ILE A 420 -10.26 -2.12 11.53
CA ILE A 420 -11.63 -2.61 11.45
C ILE A 420 -12.59 -1.43 11.66
N GLN A 421 -13.82 -1.56 11.19
CA GLN A 421 -14.93 -0.66 11.51
C GLN A 421 -15.82 -1.33 12.57
N CYS A 422 -16.58 -0.53 13.32
CA CYS A 422 -17.50 -1.03 14.33
C CYS A 422 -18.87 -0.36 14.19
N LEU A 423 -19.91 -1.17 14.25
CA LEU A 423 -21.30 -0.72 14.19
C LEU A 423 -22.01 -1.06 15.49
N SER A 424 -22.92 -0.21 15.90
CA SER A 424 -23.85 -0.44 17.01
C SER A 424 -25.28 -0.63 16.48
N LEU A 425 -26.01 -1.59 17.00
CA LEU A 425 -27.36 -1.92 16.49
C LEU A 425 -28.44 -1.20 17.29
N LYS A 426 -29.47 -0.71 16.61
CA LYS A 426 -30.68 -0.15 17.22
C LYS A 426 -31.44 -1.22 18.01
N GLY A 427 -31.86 -0.89 19.25
CA GLY A 427 -32.69 -1.79 20.06
C GLY A 427 -31.98 -2.98 20.68
N SER A 428 -30.63 -3.04 20.64
CA SER A 428 -29.87 -4.09 21.30
C SER A 428 -29.79 -3.85 22.81
N ALA A 429 -30.35 -4.75 23.62
CA ALA A 429 -30.29 -4.68 25.07
C ALA A 429 -28.86 -4.88 25.64
N VAL A 430 -27.98 -5.52 24.89
CA VAL A 430 -26.56 -5.68 25.18
C VAL A 430 -25.77 -5.14 24.00
N ALA A 431 -24.92 -4.17 24.29
CA ALA A 431 -24.07 -3.56 23.26
C ALA A 431 -22.92 -4.50 22.85
N VAL A 432 -23.25 -5.58 22.12
CA VAL A 432 -22.22 -6.42 21.47
C VAL A 432 -21.74 -5.68 20.23
N PRO A 433 -20.44 -5.34 20.12
CA PRO A 433 -19.90 -4.70 18.94
C PRO A 433 -20.12 -5.57 17.69
N VAL A 434 -20.59 -4.97 16.61
CA VAL A 434 -20.60 -5.58 15.28
C VAL A 434 -19.40 -5.04 14.53
N LEU A 435 -18.41 -5.90 14.32
CA LEU A 435 -17.26 -5.57 13.49
C LEU A 435 -17.67 -5.62 12.02
N ALA A 436 -17.16 -4.67 11.25
CA ALA A 436 -17.39 -4.56 9.82
C ALA A 436 -16.05 -4.40 9.09
N ALA A 437 -15.83 -5.18 8.04
CA ALA A 437 -14.56 -5.31 7.33
C ALA A 437 -14.74 -5.51 5.83
N VAL A 438 -13.69 -5.25 5.06
CA VAL A 438 -13.64 -5.60 3.63
C VAL A 438 -13.54 -7.11 3.44
N GLY A 439 -12.84 -7.81 4.34
CA GLY A 439 -12.74 -9.26 4.28
C GLY A 439 -12.60 -9.94 5.64
N PRO A 440 -12.94 -11.25 5.73
CA PRO A 440 -13.02 -11.96 7.00
C PRO A 440 -11.69 -12.15 7.74
N LEU A 441 -10.54 -12.13 7.03
CA LEU A 441 -9.23 -12.24 7.68
C LEU A 441 -8.93 -11.05 8.61
N GLN A 442 -9.56 -9.89 8.40
CA GLN A 442 -9.41 -8.75 9.31
C GLN A 442 -9.95 -9.08 10.71
N PHE A 443 -11.04 -9.85 10.81
CA PHE A 443 -11.56 -10.28 12.11
C PHE A 443 -10.59 -11.17 12.87
N ASP A 444 -9.94 -12.11 12.17
CA ASP A 444 -8.93 -13.00 12.77
C ASP A 444 -7.73 -12.20 13.29
N VAL A 445 -7.32 -11.16 12.56
CA VAL A 445 -6.24 -10.25 12.97
C VAL A 445 -6.63 -9.49 14.23
N VAL A 446 -7.85 -8.93 14.26
CA VAL A 446 -8.37 -8.23 15.44
C VAL A 446 -8.42 -9.15 16.66
N GLN A 447 -8.95 -10.37 16.49
CA GLN A 447 -9.01 -11.36 17.58
C GLN A 447 -7.61 -11.72 18.10
N PHE A 448 -6.69 -12.03 17.21
CA PHE A 448 -5.30 -12.34 17.57
C PHE A 448 -4.62 -11.18 18.32
N ARG A 449 -4.80 -9.93 17.84
CA ARG A 449 -4.21 -8.76 18.47
C ARG A 449 -4.82 -8.46 19.84
N LEU A 450 -6.15 -8.58 19.98
CA LEU A 450 -6.82 -8.45 21.28
C LEU A 450 -6.28 -9.45 22.30
N GLU A 451 -6.05 -10.69 21.89
CA GLU A 451 -5.50 -11.72 22.76
C GLU A 451 -4.01 -11.48 23.08
N SER A 452 -3.18 -11.27 22.07
CA SER A 452 -1.71 -11.19 22.22
C SER A 452 -1.23 -9.87 22.82
N GLU A 453 -1.86 -8.72 22.46
CA GLU A 453 -1.41 -7.39 22.89
C GLU A 453 -2.14 -6.90 24.15
N TYR A 454 -3.42 -7.27 24.32
CA TYR A 454 -4.28 -6.77 25.40
C TYR A 454 -4.68 -7.86 26.40
N ASN A 455 -4.28 -9.12 26.14
CA ASN A 455 -4.67 -10.28 26.97
C ASN A 455 -6.20 -10.41 27.13
N ALA A 456 -6.94 -10.06 26.08
CA ALA A 456 -8.40 -10.11 26.02
C ALA A 456 -8.84 -11.24 25.10
N VAL A 457 -9.22 -12.38 25.66
CA VAL A 457 -9.76 -13.51 24.89
C VAL A 457 -11.14 -13.14 24.36
N THR A 458 -11.36 -13.36 23.06
CA THR A 458 -12.60 -13.00 22.39
C THR A 458 -13.16 -14.16 21.56
N ARG A 459 -14.45 -14.10 21.25
CA ARG A 459 -15.13 -15.03 20.35
C ARG A 459 -15.82 -14.24 19.23
N LEU A 460 -15.54 -14.64 18.00
CA LEU A 460 -16.22 -14.14 16.81
C LEU A 460 -17.47 -14.98 16.53
N GLU A 461 -18.52 -14.33 16.08
CA GLU A 461 -19.76 -14.96 15.63
C GLU A 461 -20.23 -14.25 14.36
N GLN A 462 -20.34 -14.99 13.28
CA GLN A 462 -20.71 -14.42 11.98
C GLN A 462 -22.08 -13.73 12.07
N ALA A 463 -22.15 -12.49 11.60
CA ALA A 463 -23.39 -11.75 11.49
C ALA A 463 -24.12 -12.09 10.18
N PRO A 464 -25.46 -11.98 10.13
CA PRO A 464 -26.24 -12.42 8.99
C PRO A 464 -26.30 -11.38 7.85
N TRP A 465 -25.49 -10.33 7.89
CA TRP A 465 -25.49 -9.26 6.91
C TRP A 465 -24.32 -9.37 5.94
N GLN A 466 -24.54 -8.82 4.72
CA GLN A 466 -23.54 -8.75 3.66
C GLN A 466 -23.38 -7.34 3.11
N VAL A 467 -24.35 -6.45 3.38
CA VAL A 467 -24.37 -5.10 2.82
C VAL A 467 -24.73 -4.09 3.90
N VAL A 468 -24.05 -2.96 3.88
CA VAL A 468 -24.37 -1.77 4.67
C VAL A 468 -24.65 -0.59 3.74
N ARG A 469 -25.58 0.26 4.14
CA ARG A 469 -25.86 1.55 3.51
C ARG A 469 -25.99 2.63 4.57
N TRP A 470 -25.50 3.81 4.28
CA TRP A 470 -25.63 4.99 5.13
C TRP A 470 -26.88 5.74 4.75
N LEU A 471 -27.64 6.13 5.78
CA LEU A 471 -28.78 7.04 5.68
C LEU A 471 -28.26 8.49 5.71
N PRO A 472 -29.07 9.50 5.31
CA PRO A 472 -28.69 10.90 5.48
C PRO A 472 -28.30 11.23 6.92
N GLU A 473 -27.32 12.10 7.12
CA GLU A 473 -26.71 12.40 8.44
C GLU A 473 -27.75 12.84 9.48
N GLU A 474 -28.76 13.60 9.07
CA GLU A 474 -29.81 14.12 9.96
C GLU A 474 -30.97 13.13 10.20
N PHE A 475 -30.85 11.87 9.75
CA PHE A 475 -31.94 10.90 9.82
C PHE A 475 -32.14 10.42 11.26
N SER A 476 -33.32 10.78 11.83
CA SER A 476 -33.65 10.51 13.23
C SER A 476 -34.09 9.07 13.49
N GLU A 477 -34.06 8.65 14.76
CA GLU A 477 -34.60 7.33 15.16
C GLU A 477 -36.10 7.19 14.86
N GLU A 478 -36.86 8.27 14.98
CA GLU A 478 -38.31 8.28 14.67
C GLU A 478 -38.57 8.08 13.17
N GLU A 479 -37.69 8.58 12.30
CA GLU A 479 -37.76 8.33 10.86
C GLU A 479 -37.38 6.91 10.52
N MET A 480 -36.36 6.33 11.19
CA MET A 480 -36.02 4.91 11.06
C MET A 480 -37.21 4.01 11.40
N ASP A 481 -38.00 4.35 12.44
CA ASP A 481 -39.15 3.56 12.88
C ASP A 481 -40.33 3.61 11.88
N LYS A 482 -40.37 4.59 11.00
CA LYS A 482 -41.35 4.70 9.92
C LYS A 482 -41.00 3.85 8.68
N LEU A 483 -39.74 3.45 8.57
CA LEU A 483 -39.27 2.63 7.46
C LEU A 483 -39.55 1.14 7.70
N SER A 484 -39.86 0.43 6.62
CA SER A 484 -40.11 -1.02 6.65
C SER A 484 -39.06 -1.76 5.77
N PRO A 485 -37.83 -1.91 6.24
CA PRO A 485 -36.81 -2.61 5.47
C PRO A 485 -37.12 -4.12 5.37
N PRO A 486 -36.57 -4.82 4.36
CA PRO A 486 -36.74 -6.27 4.18
C PRO A 486 -36.40 -7.06 5.44
N THR A 487 -37.06 -8.22 5.60
CA THR A 487 -36.84 -9.10 6.75
C THR A 487 -35.34 -9.47 6.90
N GLY A 488 -34.83 -9.40 8.12
CA GLY A 488 -33.41 -9.65 8.43
C GLY A 488 -32.52 -8.40 8.38
N SER A 489 -33.03 -7.28 7.87
CA SER A 489 -32.32 -5.99 7.91
C SER A 489 -32.32 -5.40 9.33
N ARG A 490 -31.32 -4.57 9.65
CA ARG A 490 -31.19 -3.90 10.95
C ARG A 490 -30.66 -2.48 10.82
N PHE A 491 -31.27 -1.57 11.55
CA PHE A 491 -30.73 -0.23 11.75
C PHE A 491 -29.62 -0.21 12.80
N GLY A 492 -28.70 0.72 12.65
CA GLY A 492 -27.60 0.94 13.58
C GLY A 492 -26.89 2.26 13.33
N TRP A 493 -25.73 2.40 13.94
CA TRP A 493 -24.85 3.58 13.79
C TRP A 493 -23.40 3.12 13.62
N ASP A 494 -22.67 3.86 12.85
CA ASP A 494 -21.21 3.72 12.78
C ASP A 494 -20.52 4.38 13.99
N SER A 495 -19.17 4.36 14.03
CA SER A 495 -18.38 4.95 15.11
C SER A 495 -18.52 6.47 15.23
N ASP A 496 -18.86 7.14 14.13
CA ASP A 496 -19.07 8.60 14.05
C ASP A 496 -20.53 9.00 14.30
N LYS A 497 -21.38 8.01 14.65
CA LYS A 497 -22.82 8.13 14.90
C LYS A 497 -23.66 8.41 13.65
N ASN A 498 -23.13 8.16 12.46
CA ASN A 498 -23.95 8.21 11.25
C ASN A 498 -24.92 7.02 11.22
N PRO A 499 -26.17 7.25 10.87
CA PRO A 499 -27.16 6.18 10.81
C PRO A 499 -26.90 5.23 9.63
N VAL A 500 -27.00 3.93 9.89
CA VAL A 500 -26.77 2.86 8.91
C VAL A 500 -27.92 1.86 8.87
N LEU A 501 -28.10 1.23 7.71
CA LEU A 501 -28.99 0.11 7.51
C LEU A 501 -28.21 -1.08 6.96
N LEU A 502 -28.29 -2.20 7.66
CA LEU A 502 -27.64 -3.46 7.33
C LEU A 502 -28.63 -4.38 6.62
N PHE A 503 -28.19 -5.01 5.52
CA PHE A 503 -29.02 -5.91 4.72
C PHE A 503 -28.41 -7.30 4.64
N PRO A 504 -29.25 -8.36 4.59
CA PRO A 504 -28.78 -9.74 4.49
C PRO A 504 -28.21 -10.10 3.11
N SER A 505 -28.50 -9.31 2.06
CA SER A 505 -28.00 -9.53 0.70
C SER A 505 -28.08 -8.27 -0.15
N ASP A 506 -27.35 -8.25 -1.27
CA ASP A 506 -27.41 -7.17 -2.28
C ASP A 506 -28.82 -7.01 -2.86
N TRP A 507 -29.54 -8.13 -3.05
CA TRP A 507 -30.93 -8.09 -3.53
C TRP A 507 -31.84 -7.34 -2.55
N ALA A 508 -31.69 -7.59 -1.25
CA ALA A 508 -32.49 -6.91 -0.22
C ALA A 508 -32.21 -5.40 -0.18
N ALA A 509 -30.93 -5.00 -0.35
CA ALA A 509 -30.55 -3.60 -0.43
C ALA A 509 -31.15 -2.94 -1.67
N SER A 510 -30.95 -3.51 -2.86
CA SER A 510 -31.47 -2.99 -4.12
C SER A 510 -33.01 -2.93 -4.15
N TYR A 511 -33.68 -3.93 -3.60
CA TYR A 511 -35.15 -3.93 -3.47
C TYR A 511 -35.62 -2.76 -2.58
N PHE A 512 -34.97 -2.53 -1.47
CA PHE A 512 -35.31 -1.43 -0.56
C PHE A 512 -35.05 -0.08 -1.21
N GLU A 513 -33.90 0.11 -1.86
CA GLU A 513 -33.55 1.33 -2.61
C GLU A 513 -34.56 1.69 -3.68
N GLN A 514 -35.08 0.69 -4.43
CA GLN A 514 -36.08 0.88 -5.48
C GLN A 514 -37.50 1.20 -4.95
N ASN A 515 -37.84 0.74 -3.74
CA ASN A 515 -39.17 0.89 -3.16
C ASN A 515 -39.29 1.97 -2.08
N SER A 516 -38.19 2.70 -1.81
CA SER A 516 -38.17 3.78 -0.82
C SER A 516 -38.05 5.13 -1.53
N ASP A 517 -39.16 5.62 -2.07
CA ASP A 517 -39.23 6.87 -2.83
C ASP A 517 -38.63 8.04 -2.03
N GLY A 518 -37.60 8.68 -2.59
CA GLY A 518 -36.97 9.89 -2.03
C GLY A 518 -35.94 9.63 -0.95
N LEU A 519 -35.61 8.36 -0.59
CA LEU A 519 -34.56 8.05 0.37
C LEU A 519 -33.26 7.73 -0.37
N ALA A 520 -32.29 8.66 -0.32
CA ALA A 520 -30.97 8.43 -0.89
C ALA A 520 -30.10 7.61 0.11
N LEU A 521 -29.77 6.38 -0.24
CA LEU A 521 -28.84 5.55 0.50
C LEU A 521 -27.43 5.68 -0.10
N ALA A 522 -26.44 5.92 0.76
CA ALA A 522 -25.04 6.03 0.36
C ALA A 522 -24.28 4.73 0.67
N LYS A 523 -23.27 4.40 -0.13
CA LYS A 523 -22.39 3.25 0.12
C LYS A 523 -21.26 3.58 1.09
N VAL A 524 -20.96 4.86 1.28
CA VAL A 524 -19.96 5.38 2.20
C VAL A 524 -20.58 6.40 3.15
N PRO A 525 -19.96 6.70 4.30
CA PRO A 525 -20.45 7.70 5.25
C PRO A 525 -20.69 9.06 4.60
N PRO A 526 -21.62 9.87 5.13
CA PRO A 526 -21.84 11.25 4.69
C PRO A 526 -20.55 12.06 4.66
N ASN A 527 -20.43 12.99 3.70
CA ASN A 527 -19.26 13.86 3.52
C ASN A 527 -17.96 13.16 3.10
N GLN A 528 -18.04 11.93 2.61
CA GLN A 528 -16.90 11.16 2.11
C GLN A 528 -17.12 10.73 0.66
N LYS A 529 -16.01 10.57 -0.09
CA LYS A 529 -16.07 10.12 -1.48
C LYS A 529 -15.98 8.59 -1.54
N GLU A 530 -16.85 7.97 -2.32
CA GLU A 530 -16.74 6.57 -2.75
C GLU A 530 -15.53 6.45 -3.71
N LEU A 531 -14.77 5.36 -3.62
CA LEU A 531 -13.65 5.02 -4.52
C LEU A 531 -14.17 4.50 -5.85
#